data_e8c1bb1a2d448cf5dbdf638da4560401
#
_entry.id   e8c1bb1a2d448cf5dbdf638da4560401
#
_cell.length_a   1.000
_cell.length_b   1.000
_cell.length_c   1.000
_cell.angle_alpha   90.00
_cell.angle_beta   90.00
_cell.angle_gamma   90.00
#
_symmetry.space_group_name_H-M   'P 1'
#
loop_
_entity.id
_entity.type
_entity.pdbx_description
1 polymer ?
#
loop_
_entity_poly.entity_id
_entity_poly.type
_entity_poly.pdbx_seq_one_letter_code
_entity_poly.pdbx_strand_id
1 'polypeptide(L)'
;MNPSLPIGKLWNPCIDNPMKQSELAPGILVALPNLQDSYFSKTAILLCDYNEEGAFGLVINHPSDLKVTEILKEEFQNHNDLEVPLLIGGPVQPESFWALHTADYLCESSTEISSRIALSAGQDILMAILDGGGPKIYHLGVGYSGWGAFQLDREIQEESWWLAPLDESLIMDMDYDHRWGCILDNLGISPYAALFTKSGHV
;
A
#
# COMPACT_ATOMS: atom_id res chain seq x y z
N MET A 1 32.59 -13.20 1.06
CA MET A 1 32.64 -12.87 2.51
C MET A 1 31.68 -11.71 2.69
N ASN A 2 30.48 -11.99 3.23
CA ASN A 2 29.51 -10.94 3.55
C ASN A 2 30.01 -10.17 4.79
N PRO A 3 30.13 -8.85 4.78
CA PRO A 3 30.44 -8.11 5.98
C PRO A 3 29.31 -8.29 6.98
N SER A 4 29.61 -8.80 8.17
CA SER A 4 28.69 -8.88 9.30
C SER A 4 28.26 -7.46 9.66
N LEU A 5 26.97 -7.17 9.50
CA LEU A 5 26.34 -5.93 9.92
C LEU A 5 26.48 -5.74 11.43
N PRO A 6 26.83 -4.55 11.92
CA PRO A 6 26.87 -4.26 13.34
C PRO A 6 25.46 -4.42 13.93
N ILE A 7 25.38 -5.18 15.02
CA ILE A 7 24.17 -5.37 15.82
C ILE A 7 23.71 -3.98 16.30
N GLY A 8 22.59 -3.47 15.77
CA GLY A 8 21.95 -2.25 16.28
C GLY A 8 21.55 -1.18 15.26
N LYS A 9 21.91 -1.31 13.99
CA LYS A 9 21.43 -0.40 12.95
C LYS A 9 20.73 -1.19 11.86
N LEU A 10 19.41 -1.09 11.79
CA LEU A 10 18.63 -1.65 10.70
C LEU A 10 19.01 -0.93 9.40
N TRP A 11 19.36 -1.68 8.37
CA TRP A 11 19.72 -1.13 7.06
C TRP A 11 18.48 -0.54 6.38
N ASN A 12 18.52 0.75 6.10
CA ASN A 12 17.49 1.43 5.32
C ASN A 12 18.09 1.81 3.96
N PRO A 13 17.61 1.25 2.84
CA PRO A 13 18.19 1.51 1.51
C PRO A 13 18.19 2.98 1.13
N CYS A 14 17.23 3.77 1.59
CA CYS A 14 17.17 5.20 1.31
C CYS A 14 18.17 6.04 2.10
N ILE A 15 18.59 5.57 3.30
CA ILE A 15 19.54 6.30 4.17
C ILE A 15 20.96 5.80 3.94
N ASP A 16 21.13 4.48 3.83
CA ASP A 16 22.45 3.84 3.81
C ASP A 16 23.04 3.68 2.39
N ASN A 17 22.21 3.75 1.36
CA ASN A 17 22.62 3.77 -0.06
C ASN A 17 21.58 4.58 -0.84
N PRO A 18 21.85 5.84 -1.22
CA PRO A 18 20.87 6.67 -1.92
C PRO A 18 20.56 6.06 -3.30
N MET A 19 19.54 5.19 -3.34
CA MET A 19 18.94 4.73 -4.58
C MET A 19 18.17 5.88 -5.21
N LYS A 20 18.07 5.89 -6.53
CA LYS A 20 17.20 6.87 -7.18
C LYS A 20 15.75 6.56 -6.80
N GLN A 21 14.95 7.60 -6.56
CA GLN A 21 13.53 7.48 -6.21
C GLN A 21 12.76 6.56 -7.16
N SER A 22 13.03 6.65 -8.47
CA SER A 22 12.44 5.80 -9.51
C SER A 22 12.81 4.29 -9.41
N GLU A 23 13.79 3.93 -8.58
CA GLU A 23 14.18 2.55 -8.32
C GLU A 23 13.45 1.96 -7.10
N LEU A 24 12.71 2.79 -6.36
CA LEU A 24 11.99 2.41 -5.14
C LEU A 24 10.49 2.18 -5.37
N ALA A 25 9.95 2.67 -6.48
CA ALA A 25 8.58 2.38 -6.91
C ALA A 25 8.62 1.52 -8.20
N PRO A 26 7.75 0.49 -8.31
CA PRO A 26 6.82 0.06 -7.29
C PRO A 26 7.49 -0.66 -6.11
N GLY A 27 6.99 -0.39 -4.90
CA GLY A 27 7.50 -0.97 -3.66
C GLY A 27 6.45 -0.92 -2.55
N ILE A 28 6.84 -1.21 -1.32
CA ILE A 28 5.95 -1.14 -0.18
C ILE A 28 6.54 -0.19 0.87
N LEU A 29 5.74 0.80 1.30
CA LEU A 29 6.01 1.57 2.50
C LEU A 29 5.33 0.88 3.69
N VAL A 30 6.06 0.70 4.78
CA VAL A 30 5.52 0.15 6.01
C VAL A 30 5.72 1.13 7.17
N ALA A 31 4.64 1.41 7.89
CA ALA A 31 4.69 2.23 9.08
C ALA A 31 5.45 1.51 10.19
N LEU A 32 6.42 2.17 10.80
CA LEU A 32 7.13 1.59 11.93
C LEU A 32 6.24 1.47 13.18
N PRO A 33 6.52 0.51 14.09
CA PRO A 33 5.70 0.29 15.29
C PRO A 33 5.61 1.49 16.24
N ASN A 34 6.56 2.44 16.16
CA ASN A 34 6.62 3.66 16.96
C ASN A 34 5.88 4.85 16.33
N LEU A 35 5.38 4.72 15.11
CA LEU A 35 4.61 5.78 14.46
C LEU A 35 3.31 6.03 15.23
N GLN A 36 3.19 7.23 15.81
CA GLN A 36 2.03 7.64 16.62
C GLN A 36 0.98 8.43 15.82
N ASP A 37 0.98 8.28 14.51
CA ASP A 37 -0.04 8.85 13.65
C ASP A 37 -1.34 8.04 13.77
N SER A 38 -2.46 8.72 13.99
CA SER A 38 -3.76 8.04 14.19
C SER A 38 -4.29 7.37 12.92
N TYR A 39 -3.88 7.86 11.76
CA TYR A 39 -4.34 7.35 10.46
C TYR A 39 -3.39 6.24 9.94
N PHE A 40 -2.08 6.47 10.03
CA PHE A 40 -1.08 5.59 9.44
C PHE A 40 -0.43 4.58 10.41
N SER A 41 -0.90 4.50 11.65
CA SER A 41 -0.43 3.45 12.57
C SER A 41 -0.70 2.06 12.01
N LYS A 42 0.32 1.19 11.99
CA LYS A 42 0.26 -0.18 11.45
C LYS A 42 -0.19 -0.27 9.99
N THR A 43 0.20 0.71 9.18
CA THR A 43 -0.19 0.80 7.78
C THR A 43 0.87 0.20 6.88
N ALA A 44 0.41 -0.51 5.84
CA ALA A 44 1.18 -0.93 4.68
C ALA A 44 0.63 -0.22 3.44
N ILE A 45 1.51 0.42 2.65
CA ILE A 45 1.14 1.18 1.46
C ILE A 45 1.86 0.59 0.25
N LEU A 46 1.12 0.23 -0.79
CA LEU A 46 1.71 0.01 -2.11
C LEU A 46 2.13 1.36 -2.68
N LEU A 47 3.43 1.61 -2.75
CA LEU A 47 4.01 2.78 -3.40
C LEU A 47 3.99 2.54 -4.91
N CYS A 48 3.09 3.23 -5.61
CA CYS A 48 2.89 3.05 -7.05
C CYS A 48 3.81 3.95 -7.88
N ASP A 49 4.06 5.17 -7.42
CA ASP A 49 4.95 6.14 -8.07
C ASP A 49 5.74 6.94 -7.02
N TYR A 50 7.01 7.22 -7.35
CA TYR A 50 7.89 8.02 -6.52
C TYR A 50 8.96 8.70 -7.37
N ASN A 51 8.90 10.01 -7.44
CA ASN A 51 9.77 10.86 -8.26
C ASN A 51 10.03 12.23 -7.59
N GLU A 52 10.74 13.12 -8.26
CA GLU A 52 11.09 14.45 -7.74
C GLU A 52 9.86 15.37 -7.52
N GLU A 53 8.73 15.08 -8.16
CA GLU A 53 7.48 15.84 -8.01
C GLU A 53 6.67 15.36 -6.79
N GLY A 54 6.93 14.15 -6.30
CA GLY A 54 6.27 13.58 -5.13
C GLY A 54 6.12 12.07 -5.19
N ALA A 55 5.17 11.55 -4.41
CA ALA A 55 4.86 10.13 -4.37
C ALA A 55 3.35 9.88 -4.30
N PHE A 56 2.95 8.73 -4.82
CA PHE A 56 1.59 8.24 -4.83
C PHE A 56 1.54 6.78 -4.39
N GLY A 57 0.61 6.45 -3.49
CA GLY A 57 0.44 5.09 -3.02
C GLY A 57 -0.95 4.79 -2.48
N LEU A 58 -1.21 3.51 -2.28
CA LEU A 58 -2.50 2.99 -1.80
C LEU A 58 -2.29 2.21 -0.51
N VAL A 59 -3.00 2.56 0.55
CA VAL A 59 -3.07 1.73 1.75
C VAL A 59 -3.74 0.41 1.38
N ILE A 60 -3.05 -0.70 1.66
CA ILE A 60 -3.47 -2.04 1.23
C ILE A 60 -3.95 -2.94 2.37
N ASN A 61 -4.04 -2.43 3.60
CA ASN A 61 -4.39 -3.22 4.76
C ASN A 61 -5.44 -2.60 5.70
N HIS A 62 -6.17 -1.57 5.23
CA HIS A 62 -7.26 -0.94 6.00
C HIS A 62 -8.62 -1.22 5.33
N PRO A 63 -9.24 -2.38 5.57
CA PRO A 63 -10.60 -2.64 5.13
C PRO A 63 -11.59 -1.78 5.92
N SER A 64 -12.66 -1.37 5.25
CA SER A 64 -13.76 -0.60 5.85
C SER A 64 -15.05 -1.40 5.82
N ASP A 65 -16.02 -0.98 6.62
CA ASP A 65 -17.39 -1.51 6.60
C ASP A 65 -18.24 -0.93 5.45
N LEU A 66 -17.69 -0.01 4.65
CA LEU A 66 -18.37 0.57 3.50
C LEU A 66 -18.60 -0.50 2.42
N LYS A 67 -19.78 -0.49 1.85
CA LYS A 67 -20.11 -1.36 0.73
C LYS A 67 -19.82 -0.67 -0.59
N VAL A 68 -19.42 -1.45 -1.58
CA VAL A 68 -19.20 -0.95 -2.93
C VAL A 68 -20.45 -0.26 -3.49
N THR A 69 -21.64 -0.79 -3.19
CA THR A 69 -22.93 -0.22 -3.59
C THR A 69 -23.23 1.17 -2.98
N GLU A 70 -22.60 1.53 -1.85
CA GLU A 70 -22.77 2.85 -1.24
C GLU A 70 -22.04 3.96 -1.98
N ILE A 71 -20.97 3.59 -2.73
CA ILE A 71 -20.18 4.52 -3.55
C ILE A 71 -20.53 4.47 -5.03
N LEU A 72 -21.24 3.42 -5.47
CA LEU A 72 -21.70 3.34 -6.85
C LEU A 72 -22.78 4.37 -7.12
N LYS A 73 -22.68 5.01 -8.27
CA LYS A 73 -23.76 5.85 -8.81
C LYS A 73 -25.02 5.00 -9.04
N GLU A 74 -26.19 5.63 -9.06
CA GLU A 74 -27.49 4.97 -9.23
C GLU A 74 -27.54 3.97 -10.42
N GLU A 75 -26.77 4.24 -11.47
CA GLU A 75 -26.67 3.38 -12.67
C GLU A 75 -26.12 1.98 -12.40
N PHE A 76 -25.37 1.79 -11.29
CA PHE A 76 -24.76 0.51 -10.90
C PHE A 76 -25.55 -0.24 -9.83
N GLN A 77 -26.59 0.34 -9.24
CA GLN A 77 -27.35 -0.22 -8.12
C GLN A 77 -28.17 -1.49 -8.46
N ASN A 78 -28.29 -1.83 -9.71
CA ASN A 78 -29.02 -3.04 -10.15
C ASN A 78 -28.16 -4.30 -10.16
N HIS A 79 -26.87 -4.20 -9.86
CA HIS A 79 -25.96 -5.33 -9.75
C HIS A 79 -25.98 -5.89 -8.31
N ASN A 80 -25.70 -7.18 -8.18
CA ASN A 80 -25.56 -7.80 -6.87
C ASN A 80 -24.41 -7.16 -6.11
N ASP A 81 -24.56 -7.01 -4.78
CA ASP A 81 -23.49 -6.56 -3.92
C ASP A 81 -22.25 -7.43 -4.08
N LEU A 82 -21.11 -6.78 -4.27
CA LEU A 82 -19.82 -7.44 -4.20
C LEU A 82 -19.50 -7.65 -2.71
N GLU A 83 -19.43 -8.92 -2.30
CA GLU A 83 -19.05 -9.31 -0.93
C GLU A 83 -17.53 -9.17 -0.70
N VAL A 84 -16.93 -8.05 -1.12
CA VAL A 84 -15.54 -7.74 -0.87
C VAL A 84 -15.45 -6.46 -0.05
N PRO A 85 -14.56 -6.41 0.96
CA PRO A 85 -14.38 -5.20 1.72
C PRO A 85 -13.77 -4.10 0.86
N LEU A 86 -14.21 -2.87 1.07
CA LEU A 86 -13.64 -1.70 0.44
C LEU A 86 -12.46 -1.21 1.25
N LEU A 87 -11.29 -1.05 0.65
CA LEU A 87 -10.11 -0.52 1.31
C LEU A 87 -10.15 1.02 1.34
N ILE A 88 -9.67 1.60 2.42
CA ILE A 88 -9.40 3.04 2.50
C ILE A 88 -7.95 3.27 2.12
N GLY A 89 -7.70 3.65 0.87
CA GLY A 89 -6.36 3.79 0.28
C GLY A 89 -5.56 5.00 0.76
N GLY A 90 -6.22 5.95 1.43
CA GLY A 90 -5.58 7.14 1.98
C GLY A 90 -6.55 8.32 2.15
N PRO A 91 -6.07 9.45 2.72
CA PRO A 91 -6.90 10.60 3.03
C PRO A 91 -7.19 11.52 1.84
N VAL A 92 -6.50 11.31 0.70
CA VAL A 92 -6.64 12.18 -0.47
C VAL A 92 -7.76 11.66 -1.35
N GLN A 93 -8.67 12.54 -1.79
CA GLN A 93 -9.82 12.24 -2.64
C GLN A 93 -10.59 10.97 -2.17
N PRO A 94 -11.22 11.00 -0.99
CA PRO A 94 -11.82 9.82 -0.38
C PRO A 94 -12.98 9.19 -1.18
N GLU A 95 -13.48 9.89 -2.20
CA GLU A 95 -14.49 9.41 -3.16
C GLU A 95 -13.89 8.80 -4.44
N SER A 96 -12.57 8.90 -4.64
CA SER A 96 -11.93 8.36 -5.85
C SER A 96 -11.78 6.85 -5.74
N PHE A 97 -12.57 6.13 -6.51
CA PHE A 97 -12.57 4.68 -6.62
C PHE A 97 -11.35 4.16 -7.37
N TRP A 98 -10.84 3.02 -6.95
CA TRP A 98 -9.83 2.25 -7.64
C TRP A 98 -10.02 0.73 -7.45
N ALA A 99 -9.49 -0.03 -8.40
CA ALA A 99 -9.33 -1.47 -8.32
C ALA A 99 -7.86 -1.85 -8.49
N LEU A 100 -7.29 -2.51 -7.50
CA LEU A 100 -5.97 -3.14 -7.56
C LEU A 100 -6.19 -4.61 -7.88
N HIS A 101 -5.67 -5.11 -8.99
CA HIS A 101 -6.05 -6.41 -9.49
C HIS A 101 -4.93 -7.14 -10.23
N THR A 102 -5.14 -8.43 -10.48
CA THR A 102 -4.20 -9.22 -11.29
C THR A 102 -4.23 -8.78 -12.75
N ALA A 103 -3.05 -8.75 -13.38
CA ALA A 103 -2.84 -8.30 -14.77
C ALA A 103 -3.30 -9.32 -15.82
N ASP A 104 -4.05 -10.35 -15.42
CA ASP A 104 -4.72 -11.28 -16.35
C ASP A 104 -5.94 -10.64 -17.04
N TYR A 105 -6.36 -9.47 -16.59
CA TYR A 105 -7.36 -8.61 -17.21
C TYR A 105 -6.84 -7.16 -17.24
N LEU A 106 -6.86 -6.53 -18.39
CA LEU A 106 -6.53 -5.12 -18.58
C LEU A 106 -7.63 -4.44 -19.39
N CYS A 107 -7.99 -3.22 -19.01
CA CYS A 107 -8.96 -2.36 -19.70
C CYS A 107 -8.34 -0.99 -19.97
N GLU A 108 -9.09 -0.07 -20.55
CA GLU A 108 -8.58 1.24 -20.95
C GLU A 108 -8.05 2.06 -19.76
N SER A 109 -8.69 1.91 -18.59
CA SER A 109 -8.29 2.61 -17.37
C SER A 109 -7.14 1.94 -16.62
N SER A 110 -6.58 0.82 -17.12
CA SER A 110 -5.55 0.06 -16.43
C SER A 110 -4.14 0.65 -16.61
N THR A 111 -3.40 0.70 -15.51
CA THR A 111 -1.96 0.96 -15.48
C THR A 111 -1.27 -0.23 -14.84
N GLU A 112 -0.34 -0.85 -15.53
CA GLU A 112 0.46 -1.96 -14.99
C GLU A 112 1.44 -1.43 -13.93
N ILE A 113 1.33 -1.94 -12.70
CA ILE A 113 2.24 -1.67 -11.59
C ILE A 113 3.43 -2.64 -11.66
N SER A 114 3.14 -3.90 -12.02
CA SER A 114 4.14 -4.95 -12.20
C SER A 114 3.65 -5.97 -13.23
N SER A 115 4.41 -7.02 -13.46
CA SER A 115 3.99 -8.10 -14.37
C SER A 115 2.73 -8.84 -13.91
N ARG A 116 2.38 -8.78 -12.62
CA ARG A 116 1.23 -9.47 -12.03
C ARG A 116 0.12 -8.53 -11.57
N ILE A 117 0.43 -7.27 -11.31
CA ILE A 117 -0.48 -6.31 -10.67
C ILE A 117 -0.75 -5.14 -11.61
N ALA A 118 -2.02 -4.79 -11.75
CA ALA A 118 -2.50 -3.58 -12.40
C ALA A 118 -3.39 -2.77 -11.45
N LEU A 119 -3.41 -1.46 -11.65
CA LEU A 119 -4.29 -0.50 -11.01
C LEU A 119 -5.21 0.11 -12.05
N SER A 120 -6.51 0.09 -11.80
CA SER A 120 -7.53 0.70 -12.65
C SER A 120 -8.43 1.62 -11.85
N ALA A 121 -8.80 2.76 -12.42
CA ALA A 121 -9.62 3.79 -11.76
C ALA A 121 -10.85 4.22 -12.60
N GLY A 122 -11.27 3.39 -13.54
CA GLY A 122 -12.38 3.67 -14.47
C GLY A 122 -13.66 2.91 -14.12
N GLN A 123 -14.74 3.28 -14.81
CA GLN A 123 -16.00 2.53 -14.77
C GLN A 123 -15.90 1.18 -15.49
N ASP A 124 -15.00 1.06 -16.46
CA ASP A 124 -14.76 -0.13 -17.28
C ASP A 124 -14.34 -1.34 -16.44
N ILE A 125 -13.38 -1.17 -15.51
CA ILE A 125 -12.97 -2.25 -14.63
C ILE A 125 -14.09 -2.64 -13.66
N LEU A 126 -14.84 -1.66 -13.13
CA LEU A 126 -15.93 -1.92 -12.21
C LEU A 126 -17.04 -2.73 -12.90
N MET A 127 -17.43 -2.34 -14.13
CA MET A 127 -18.40 -3.09 -14.92
C MET A 127 -17.93 -4.51 -15.22
N ALA A 128 -16.67 -4.67 -15.62
CA ALA A 128 -16.12 -5.99 -15.88
C ALA A 128 -16.18 -6.92 -14.65
N ILE A 129 -15.90 -6.39 -13.45
CA ILE A 129 -15.99 -7.13 -12.19
C ILE A 129 -17.46 -7.50 -11.88
N LEU A 130 -18.38 -6.54 -11.99
CA LEU A 130 -19.82 -6.75 -11.73
C LEU A 130 -20.44 -7.78 -12.69
N ASP A 131 -20.01 -7.79 -13.94
CA ASP A 131 -20.47 -8.74 -14.97
C ASP A 131 -19.79 -10.13 -14.84
N GLY A 132 -18.84 -10.28 -13.90
CA GLY A 132 -18.10 -11.53 -13.68
C GLY A 132 -17.08 -11.86 -14.77
N GLY A 133 -16.74 -10.90 -15.64
CA GLY A 133 -15.77 -11.03 -16.72
C GLY A 133 -14.43 -10.33 -16.41
N GLY A 134 -14.25 -9.80 -15.21
CA GLY A 134 -13.06 -9.07 -14.80
C GLY A 134 -11.88 -9.95 -14.38
N PRO A 135 -10.87 -9.34 -13.66
CA PRO A 135 -9.70 -10.05 -13.20
C PRO A 135 -10.03 -11.12 -12.17
N LYS A 136 -9.17 -12.14 -12.05
CA LYS A 136 -9.39 -13.28 -11.14
C LYS A 136 -9.28 -12.89 -9.67
N ILE A 137 -8.34 -11.99 -9.34
CA ILE A 137 -8.13 -11.48 -7.99
C ILE A 137 -8.15 -9.96 -8.07
N TYR A 138 -8.92 -9.34 -7.19
CA TYR A 138 -9.01 -7.89 -7.11
C TYR A 138 -9.28 -7.42 -5.69
N HIS A 139 -8.81 -6.23 -5.39
CA HIS A 139 -9.11 -5.44 -4.19
C HIS A 139 -9.69 -4.11 -4.65
N LEU A 140 -10.78 -3.71 -4.04
CA LEU A 140 -11.44 -2.43 -4.34
C LEU A 140 -11.18 -1.44 -3.23
N GLY A 141 -11.07 -0.17 -3.57
CA GLY A 141 -10.84 0.84 -2.57
C GLY A 141 -11.20 2.25 -3.03
N VAL A 142 -11.12 3.18 -2.07
CA VAL A 142 -11.35 4.60 -2.28
C VAL A 142 -10.26 5.42 -1.63
N GLY A 143 -10.00 6.60 -2.20
CA GLY A 143 -8.96 7.50 -1.73
C GLY A 143 -7.56 6.96 -1.96
N TYR A 144 -6.57 7.79 -1.73
CA TYR A 144 -5.16 7.43 -1.89
C TYR A 144 -4.26 8.21 -0.93
N SER A 145 -3.02 7.77 -0.78
CA SER A 145 -1.96 8.47 -0.07
C SER A 145 -1.08 9.22 -1.05
N GLY A 146 -0.85 10.50 -0.80
CA GLY A 146 -0.05 11.35 -1.67
C GLY A 146 0.95 12.17 -0.87
N TRP A 147 2.15 12.32 -1.40
CA TRP A 147 3.23 13.13 -0.85
C TRP A 147 3.66 14.15 -1.88
N GLY A 148 3.82 15.40 -1.47
CA GLY A 148 4.43 16.43 -2.30
C GLY A 148 5.93 16.21 -2.47
N ALA A 149 6.57 17.04 -3.34
CA ALA A 149 8.00 16.97 -3.60
C ALA A 149 8.83 16.93 -2.30
N PHE A 150 9.72 15.95 -2.19
CA PHE A 150 10.62 15.71 -1.07
C PHE A 150 9.92 15.47 0.29
N GLN A 151 8.59 15.32 0.33
CA GLN A 151 7.89 15.06 1.59
C GLN A 151 8.17 13.64 2.08
N LEU A 152 8.03 12.64 1.21
CA LEU A 152 8.30 11.25 1.55
C LEU A 152 9.76 11.03 1.95
N ASP A 153 10.70 11.73 1.28
CA ASP A 153 12.13 11.69 1.64
C ASP A 153 12.36 12.10 3.10
N ARG A 154 11.71 13.17 3.55
CA ARG A 154 11.80 13.64 4.94
C ARG A 154 11.19 12.62 5.91
N GLU A 155 10.01 12.09 5.59
CA GLU A 155 9.31 11.14 6.45
C GLU A 155 10.09 9.82 6.59
N ILE A 156 10.81 9.40 5.53
CA ILE A 156 11.72 8.24 5.59
C ILE A 156 12.94 8.56 6.46
N GLN A 157 13.53 9.77 6.33
CA GLN A 157 14.66 10.20 7.16
C GLN A 157 14.29 10.35 8.64
N GLU A 158 13.04 10.71 8.93
CA GLU A 158 12.45 10.80 10.27
C GLU A 158 12.00 9.44 10.81
N GLU A 159 12.31 8.35 10.10
CA GLU A 159 11.96 6.98 10.49
C GLU A 159 10.45 6.76 10.67
N SER A 160 9.61 7.51 9.94
CA SER A 160 8.16 7.29 9.89
C SER A 160 7.81 6.07 9.04
N TRP A 161 8.53 5.89 7.94
CA TRP A 161 8.33 4.84 6.96
C TRP A 161 9.61 4.05 6.70
N TRP A 162 9.44 2.76 6.46
CA TRP A 162 10.46 1.92 5.86
C TRP A 162 10.00 1.42 4.50
N LEU A 163 10.97 1.27 3.60
CA LEU A 163 10.75 0.69 2.29
C LEU A 163 11.03 -0.81 2.31
N ALA A 164 10.10 -1.58 1.78
CA ALA A 164 10.25 -2.99 1.49
C ALA A 164 10.13 -3.24 -0.02
N PRO A 165 10.78 -4.26 -0.55
CA PRO A 165 10.57 -4.69 -1.93
C PRO A 165 9.12 -5.02 -2.20
N LEU A 166 8.69 -4.85 -3.46
CA LEU A 166 7.37 -5.29 -3.90
C LEU A 166 7.20 -6.80 -3.67
N ASP A 167 6.17 -7.18 -2.94
CA ASP A 167 5.75 -8.56 -2.78
C ASP A 167 4.31 -8.72 -3.31
N GLU A 168 4.23 -9.19 -4.55
CA GLU A 168 2.95 -9.33 -5.26
C GLU A 168 2.02 -10.34 -4.59
N SER A 169 2.57 -11.41 -3.99
CA SER A 169 1.79 -12.43 -3.30
C SER A 169 1.21 -11.90 -1.99
N LEU A 170 2.00 -11.16 -1.25
CA LEU A 170 1.54 -10.48 -0.04
C LEU A 170 0.39 -9.51 -0.35
N ILE A 171 0.50 -8.77 -1.44
CA ILE A 171 -0.51 -7.78 -1.83
C ILE A 171 -1.79 -8.46 -2.31
N MET A 172 -1.69 -9.51 -3.14
CA MET A 172 -2.84 -10.07 -3.83
C MET A 172 -3.50 -11.25 -3.08
N ASP A 173 -2.72 -12.03 -2.31
CA ASP A 173 -3.19 -13.33 -1.81
C ASP A 173 -3.31 -13.37 -0.27
N MET A 174 -2.75 -12.38 0.46
CA MET A 174 -2.74 -12.39 1.92
C MET A 174 -3.90 -11.58 2.51
N ASP A 175 -4.45 -12.06 3.63
CA ASP A 175 -5.45 -11.33 4.42
C ASP A 175 -4.92 -9.97 4.88
N TYR A 176 -5.76 -8.94 4.85
CA TYR A 176 -5.40 -7.55 5.13
C TYR A 176 -4.74 -7.36 6.49
N ASP A 177 -5.26 -8.00 7.52
CA ASP A 177 -4.78 -7.85 8.92
C ASP A 177 -3.36 -8.39 9.13
N HIS A 178 -2.91 -9.31 8.28
CA HIS A 178 -1.59 -9.94 8.39
C HIS A 178 -0.50 -9.19 7.60
N ARG A 179 -0.87 -8.35 6.63
CA ARG A 179 0.08 -7.72 5.69
C ARG A 179 1.15 -6.91 6.41
N TRP A 180 0.76 -6.01 7.29
CA TRP A 180 1.70 -5.14 8.01
C TRP A 180 2.70 -5.95 8.86
N GLY A 181 2.22 -6.92 9.64
CA GLY A 181 3.08 -7.76 10.48
C GLY A 181 4.05 -8.59 9.66
N CYS A 182 3.58 -9.21 8.56
CA CYS A 182 4.41 -10.02 7.67
C CYS A 182 5.52 -9.18 7.01
N ILE A 183 5.23 -7.94 6.59
CA ILE A 183 6.26 -7.06 6.02
C ILE A 183 7.34 -6.76 7.06
N LEU A 184 6.96 -6.44 8.31
CA LEU A 184 7.93 -6.18 9.38
C LEU A 184 8.78 -7.42 9.68
N ASP A 185 8.16 -8.60 9.76
CA ASP A 185 8.87 -9.87 9.99
C ASP A 185 9.88 -10.15 8.87
N ASN A 186 9.51 -9.91 7.61
CA ASN A 186 10.39 -10.04 6.45
C ASN A 186 11.58 -9.05 6.48
N LEU A 187 11.39 -7.88 7.08
CA LEU A 187 12.44 -6.88 7.31
C LEU A 187 13.26 -7.17 8.59
N GLY A 188 12.91 -8.19 9.38
CA GLY A 188 13.55 -8.48 10.64
C GLY A 188 13.21 -7.49 11.76
N ILE A 189 12.11 -6.77 11.64
CA ILE A 189 11.64 -5.77 12.60
C ILE A 189 10.57 -6.40 13.50
N SER A 190 10.84 -6.47 14.79
CA SER A 190 9.81 -6.94 15.74
C SER A 190 8.64 -5.94 15.80
N PRO A 191 7.38 -6.37 15.56
CA PRO A 191 6.19 -5.53 15.76
C PRO A 191 6.07 -4.98 17.19
N TYR A 192 6.76 -5.60 18.15
CA TYR A 192 6.79 -5.21 19.57
C TYR A 192 7.99 -4.31 19.91
N ALA A 193 8.85 -3.96 18.96
CA ALA A 193 10.06 -3.15 19.22
C ALA A 193 9.73 -1.81 19.92
N ALA A 194 8.61 -1.19 19.61
CA ALA A 194 8.14 0.04 20.24
C ALA A 194 7.88 -0.08 21.75
N LEU A 195 7.61 -1.29 22.26
CA LEU A 195 7.37 -1.51 23.68
C LEU A 195 8.69 -1.50 24.50
N PHE A 196 9.82 -1.74 23.85
CA PHE A 196 11.12 -1.83 24.51
C PHE A 196 11.94 -0.53 24.46
N THR A 197 11.58 0.40 23.59
CA THR A 197 12.31 1.69 23.46
C THR A 197 11.96 2.71 24.54
N LYS A 198 10.91 2.51 25.35
CA LYS A 198 10.52 3.39 26.47
C LYS A 198 11.23 3.11 27.79
N SER A 199 12.12 2.12 27.88
CA SER A 199 12.77 1.71 29.15
C SER A 199 14.21 2.18 29.33
N GLY A 200 14.71 3.11 28.55
CA GLY A 200 16.10 3.55 28.52
C GLY A 200 16.32 5.04 28.78
N HIS A 201 15.71 5.60 29.85
CA HIS A 201 16.17 6.86 30.44
C HIS A 201 16.15 6.71 31.96
N VAL A 202 17.30 6.32 32.48
CA VAL A 202 17.76 6.58 33.85
C VAL A 202 19.03 7.38 33.75
#